data_550aebeaed2490ebfbc186fd76c45a54
#
_entry.id   550aebeaed2490ebfbc186fd76c45a54
#
_cell.length_a   1.000
_cell.length_b   1.000
_cell.length_c   1.000
_cell.angle_alpha   90.00
_cell.angle_beta   90.00
_cell.angle_gamma   90.00
#
_symmetry.space_group_name_H-M   'P 1'
#
loop_
_entity.id
_entity.type
_entity.pdbx_description
1 polymer ?
#
loop_
_entity_poly.entity_id
_entity_poly.type
_entity_poly.pdbx_seq_one_letter_code
_entity_poly.pdbx_strand_id
1 'polypeptide(L)'
;DTDRSRGLGDVYKRQAMTDWVNTTCPCCGGLAKRETDTMPQWAGSSWYFLRYTDPHNTETLASQEALKYWLPVDWYNGGMEHTTLHLLYSRFWHRFLYDQKVVPCPEPYQKRTSHGMILGENGEKMSKSRGNVVNPDDIVRDYGADTLRTYEMFIGAFDAAASWSEDGVKGCRRFLDRVWKLQDIMTDEEGFSKEFETKMHQTIKKVSFDYENLKYNTAIAQLMTMLNDFSKAGKITKGELKTYLILLLSLIHI
;
A
#
# COMPACT_ATOMS: atom_id res chain seq x y z
N ASP A 1 1.17 21.12 7.45
CA ASP A 1 0.92 22.42 6.79
C ASP A 1 2.04 23.44 6.97
N THR A 2 2.85 23.36 8.03
CA THR A 2 3.98 24.27 8.23
C THR A 2 5.11 24.04 7.21
N ASP A 3 5.30 22.84 6.70
CA ASP A 3 6.33 22.56 5.68
C ASP A 3 5.92 23.02 4.27
N ARG A 4 4.64 23.08 3.96
CA ARG A 4 4.15 23.62 2.68
C ARG A 4 4.32 25.15 2.60
N SER A 5 4.16 25.85 3.74
CA SER A 5 4.40 27.30 3.79
C SER A 5 5.88 27.66 3.71
N ARG A 6 6.78 26.78 4.17
CA ARG A 6 8.23 26.96 4.02
C ARG A 6 8.67 26.87 2.56
N GLY A 7 8.11 25.93 1.78
CA GLY A 7 8.42 25.79 0.36
C GLY A 7 8.02 27.02 -0.46
N LEU A 8 6.86 27.60 -0.21
CA LEU A 8 6.41 28.83 -0.87
C LEU A 8 7.27 30.05 -0.46
N GLY A 9 7.67 30.14 0.81
CA GLY A 9 8.55 31.20 1.29
C GLY A 9 9.93 31.17 0.61
N ASP A 10 10.46 30.00 0.31
CA ASP A 10 11.76 29.84 -0.35
C ASP A 10 11.71 30.16 -1.86
N VAL A 11 10.58 29.99 -2.53
CA VAL A 11 10.37 30.41 -3.91
C VAL A 11 10.47 31.93 -4.02
N TYR A 12 9.78 32.66 -3.16
CA TYR A 12 9.86 34.15 -3.13
C TYR A 12 11.25 34.64 -2.74
N LYS A 13 11.95 33.93 -1.85
CA LYS A 13 13.34 34.31 -1.48
C LYS A 13 14.31 34.19 -2.65
N ARG A 14 14.18 33.19 -3.53
CA ARG A 14 15.08 33.06 -4.70
C ARG A 14 14.95 34.21 -5.67
N GLN A 15 13.72 34.65 -5.96
CA GLN A 15 13.49 35.84 -6.81
C GLN A 15 14.12 37.12 -6.23
N ALA A 16 14.15 37.23 -4.90
CA ALA A 16 14.75 38.35 -4.19
C ALA A 16 16.29 38.27 -4.06
N MET A 17 16.89 37.12 -4.37
CA MET A 17 18.34 36.88 -4.32
C MET A 17 19.01 37.39 -5.62
N THR A 18 19.06 38.70 -5.83
CA THR A 18 19.51 39.31 -7.07
C THR A 18 20.90 38.87 -7.50
N ASP A 19 21.83 38.72 -6.55
CA ASP A 19 23.20 38.29 -6.81
C ASP A 19 23.28 36.80 -7.25
N TRP A 20 22.32 35.98 -6.80
CA TRP A 20 22.21 34.60 -7.25
C TRP A 20 21.46 34.49 -8.59
N VAL A 21 20.44 35.31 -8.80
CA VAL A 21 19.61 35.30 -10.02
C VAL A 21 20.41 35.75 -11.22
N ASN A 22 21.16 36.83 -11.08
CA ASN A 22 22.00 37.36 -12.15
C ASN A 22 23.31 36.57 -12.25
N THR A 23 23.62 36.10 -13.45
CA THR A 23 24.79 35.24 -13.70
C THR A 23 25.33 35.46 -15.11
N THR A 24 26.34 34.70 -15.46
CA THR A 24 26.86 34.67 -16.84
C THR A 24 26.52 33.30 -17.47
N CYS A 25 26.20 33.34 -18.76
CA CYS A 25 25.94 32.11 -19.51
C CYS A 25 27.23 31.28 -19.59
N PRO A 26 27.20 29.99 -19.19
CA PRO A 26 28.38 29.12 -19.24
C PRO A 26 28.84 28.79 -20.67
N CYS A 27 27.98 28.98 -21.66
CA CYS A 27 28.31 28.67 -23.06
C CYS A 27 28.91 29.87 -23.79
N CYS A 28 28.38 31.08 -23.61
CA CYS A 28 28.82 32.27 -24.39
C CYS A 28 29.40 33.39 -23.55
N GLY A 29 29.39 33.28 -22.20
CA GLY A 29 29.91 34.32 -21.29
C GLY A 29 29.03 35.58 -21.19
N GLY A 30 27.91 35.66 -21.92
CA GLY A 30 27.00 36.81 -21.89
C GLY A 30 26.17 36.88 -20.59
N LEU A 31 25.53 38.02 -20.34
CA LEU A 31 24.63 38.19 -19.18
C LEU A 31 23.47 37.20 -19.25
N ALA A 32 23.18 36.57 -18.15
CA ALA A 32 22.09 35.58 -18.03
C ALA A 32 21.39 35.71 -16.68
N LYS A 33 20.21 35.09 -16.57
CA LYS A 33 19.47 34.94 -15.32
C LYS A 33 19.20 33.49 -15.05
N ARG A 34 19.40 33.08 -13.80
CA ARG A 34 18.97 31.74 -13.35
C ARG A 34 17.46 31.69 -13.24
N GLU A 35 16.90 30.50 -13.53
CA GLU A 35 15.49 30.21 -13.28
C GLU A 35 15.22 30.26 -11.77
N THR A 36 14.16 30.98 -11.40
CA THR A 36 13.76 31.17 -9.99
C THR A 36 12.59 30.28 -9.57
N ASP A 37 11.86 29.74 -10.54
CA ASP A 37 10.78 28.82 -10.26
C ASP A 37 11.34 27.49 -9.73
N THR A 38 10.64 26.91 -8.75
CA THR A 38 10.95 25.59 -8.24
C THR A 38 10.04 24.56 -8.85
N MET A 39 10.55 23.35 -9.02
CA MET A 39 9.71 22.24 -9.46
C MET A 39 8.59 21.99 -8.44
N PRO A 40 7.39 21.60 -8.89
CA PRO A 40 6.31 21.19 -7.98
C PRO A 40 6.75 20.10 -7.01
N GLN A 41 6.07 19.98 -5.89
CA GLN A 41 6.36 18.97 -4.84
C GLN A 41 6.44 17.54 -5.37
N TRP A 42 5.79 17.21 -6.48
CA TRP A 42 5.80 15.90 -7.13
C TRP A 42 7.13 15.53 -7.78
N ALA A 43 8.05 16.47 -7.93
CA ALA A 43 9.35 16.20 -8.53
C ALA A 43 10.15 15.15 -7.74
N GLY A 44 10.22 15.26 -6.42
CA GLY A 44 10.91 14.30 -5.56
C GLY A 44 10.29 12.91 -5.62
N SER A 45 8.96 12.82 -5.62
CA SER A 45 8.24 11.55 -5.72
C SER A 45 8.26 10.92 -7.11
N SER A 46 8.73 11.65 -8.13
CA SER A 46 8.72 11.18 -9.52
C SER A 46 9.77 10.13 -9.82
N TRP A 47 10.75 9.93 -8.95
CA TRP A 47 11.89 9.05 -9.21
C TRP A 47 12.32 8.16 -8.03
N TYR A 48 11.65 8.23 -6.87
CA TYR A 48 12.04 7.47 -5.68
C TYR A 48 12.12 5.95 -5.93
N PHE A 49 11.21 5.41 -6.75
CA PHE A 49 11.18 3.98 -7.07
C PHE A 49 12.40 3.53 -7.87
N LEU A 50 13.02 4.43 -8.64
CA LEU A 50 14.29 4.17 -9.30
C LEU A 50 15.41 4.08 -8.26
N ARG A 51 15.46 5.03 -7.33
CA ARG A 51 16.45 5.06 -6.25
C ARG A 51 16.34 3.85 -5.33
N TYR A 52 15.16 3.32 -5.10
CA TYR A 52 14.93 2.14 -4.28
C TYR A 52 15.58 0.88 -4.84
N THR A 53 15.88 0.82 -6.13
CA THR A 53 16.57 -0.31 -6.73
C THR A 53 18.03 -0.42 -6.31
N ASP A 54 18.65 0.71 -5.92
CA ASP A 54 20.05 0.78 -5.50
C ASP A 54 20.27 1.97 -4.52
N PRO A 55 19.73 1.87 -3.27
CA PRO A 55 19.64 3.01 -2.36
C PRO A 55 20.98 3.49 -1.80
N HIS A 56 22.00 2.64 -1.82
CA HIS A 56 23.33 2.95 -1.27
C HIS A 56 24.32 3.42 -2.33
N ASN A 57 23.93 3.52 -3.59
CA ASN A 57 24.80 3.99 -4.66
C ASN A 57 25.12 5.48 -4.49
N THR A 58 26.41 5.83 -4.43
CA THR A 58 26.88 7.21 -4.24
C THR A 58 27.30 7.89 -5.54
N GLU A 59 27.45 7.12 -6.64
CA GLU A 59 28.00 7.61 -7.88
C GLU A 59 26.91 7.98 -8.90
N THR A 60 25.84 7.20 -8.93
CA THR A 60 24.75 7.38 -9.89
C THR A 60 23.39 7.26 -9.22
N LEU A 61 22.34 7.58 -9.96
CA LEU A 61 20.94 7.41 -9.51
C LEU A 61 20.68 5.98 -9.04
N ALA A 62 21.10 5.00 -9.81
CA ALA A 62 21.16 3.58 -9.50
C ALA A 62 22.03 2.90 -10.56
N SER A 63 22.59 1.72 -10.24
CA SER A 63 23.38 0.96 -11.20
C SER A 63 22.53 0.47 -12.37
N GLN A 64 23.12 0.38 -13.55
CA GLN A 64 22.42 -0.11 -14.75
C GLN A 64 21.96 -1.58 -14.59
N GLU A 65 22.70 -2.36 -13.81
CA GLU A 65 22.34 -3.75 -13.50
C GLU A 65 21.05 -3.80 -12.65
N ALA A 66 20.99 -3.04 -11.57
CA ALA A 66 19.80 -2.96 -10.71
C ALA A 66 18.58 -2.44 -11.47
N LEU A 67 18.76 -1.37 -12.29
CA LEU A 67 17.66 -0.84 -13.09
C LEU A 67 17.14 -1.84 -14.11
N LYS A 68 18.00 -2.62 -14.78
CA LYS A 68 17.59 -3.66 -15.74
C LYS A 68 16.88 -4.83 -15.07
N TYR A 69 17.22 -5.13 -13.82
CA TYR A 69 16.61 -6.22 -13.07
C TYR A 69 15.21 -5.85 -12.53
N TRP A 70 15.07 -4.62 -11.99
CA TRP A 70 13.87 -4.21 -11.27
C TRP A 70 12.84 -3.45 -12.11
N LEU A 71 13.19 -2.99 -13.31
CA LEU A 71 12.30 -2.21 -14.18
C LEU A 71 11.88 -2.98 -15.44
N PRO A 72 10.64 -2.73 -15.92
CA PRO A 72 9.60 -1.88 -15.32
C PRO A 72 9.08 -2.47 -14.01
N VAL A 73 8.58 -1.64 -13.08
CA VAL A 73 7.96 -2.10 -11.85
C VAL A 73 6.77 -3.01 -12.19
N ASP A 74 6.77 -4.24 -11.70
CA ASP A 74 5.79 -5.26 -12.06
C ASP A 74 4.37 -4.87 -11.71
N TRP A 75 4.19 -4.30 -10.50
CA TRP A 75 2.89 -3.90 -10.01
C TRP A 75 2.97 -2.64 -9.15
N TYR A 76 2.29 -1.60 -9.58
CA TYR A 76 2.24 -0.31 -8.90
C TYR A 76 0.83 -0.03 -8.37
N ASN A 77 0.71 0.05 -7.04
CA ASN A 77 -0.55 0.22 -6.35
C ASN A 77 -0.63 1.59 -5.66
N GLY A 78 -1.73 2.30 -5.81
CA GLY A 78 -1.88 3.62 -5.21
C GLY A 78 -3.26 4.23 -5.40
N GLY A 79 -3.48 5.38 -4.76
CA GLY A 79 -4.75 6.11 -4.82
C GLY A 79 -5.10 6.62 -6.22
N MET A 80 -6.40 6.67 -6.52
CA MET A 80 -6.92 7.14 -7.80
C MET A 80 -6.52 8.60 -8.10
N GLU A 81 -6.43 9.45 -7.09
CA GLU A 81 -6.05 10.85 -7.19
C GLU A 81 -4.66 11.07 -7.82
N HIS A 82 -3.78 10.10 -7.68
CA HIS A 82 -2.42 10.16 -8.22
C HIS A 82 -2.34 9.92 -9.73
N THR A 83 -3.44 9.57 -10.39
CA THR A 83 -3.48 9.38 -11.84
C THR A 83 -3.07 10.67 -12.58
N THR A 84 -3.53 11.83 -12.11
CA THR A 84 -3.22 13.15 -12.69
C THR A 84 -2.13 13.92 -11.93
N LEU A 85 -1.60 13.34 -10.86
CA LEU A 85 -0.56 13.94 -10.02
C LEU A 85 0.75 13.15 -10.13
N HIS A 86 1.05 12.31 -9.16
CA HIS A 86 2.31 11.55 -9.11
C HIS A 86 2.56 10.71 -10.37
N LEU A 87 1.55 9.99 -10.88
CA LEU A 87 1.75 9.11 -12.06
C LEU A 87 2.06 9.90 -13.33
N LEU A 88 1.44 11.06 -13.51
CA LEU A 88 1.74 11.93 -14.65
C LEU A 88 3.19 12.43 -14.59
N TYR A 89 3.62 12.93 -13.44
CA TYR A 89 4.98 13.44 -13.25
C TYR A 89 6.03 12.34 -13.34
N SER A 90 5.81 11.19 -12.69
CA SER A 90 6.76 10.09 -12.70
C SER A 90 6.94 9.48 -14.10
N ARG A 91 5.86 9.36 -14.89
CA ARG A 91 5.95 8.88 -16.28
C ARG A 91 6.66 9.88 -17.17
N PHE A 92 6.42 11.19 -16.99
CA PHE A 92 7.13 12.22 -17.73
C PHE A 92 8.65 12.18 -17.43
N TRP A 93 9.03 12.13 -16.15
CA TRP A 93 10.42 11.97 -15.72
C TRP A 93 11.06 10.71 -16.28
N HIS A 94 10.36 9.60 -16.19
CA HIS A 94 10.87 8.32 -16.66
C HIS A 94 11.14 8.33 -18.17
N ARG A 95 10.25 8.91 -18.96
CA ARG A 95 10.45 9.05 -20.41
C ARG A 95 11.65 9.93 -20.75
N PHE A 96 11.81 11.04 -20.04
CA PHE A 96 13.01 11.87 -20.18
C PHE A 96 14.28 11.07 -19.85
N LEU A 97 14.29 10.33 -18.75
CA LEU A 97 15.43 9.49 -18.36
C LEU A 97 15.69 8.35 -19.38
N TYR A 98 14.63 7.83 -19.98
CA TYR A 98 14.76 6.84 -21.07
C TYR A 98 15.41 7.44 -22.32
N ASP A 99 15.02 8.63 -22.74
CA ASP A 99 15.62 9.35 -23.86
C ASP A 99 17.11 9.66 -23.59
N GLN A 100 17.46 9.93 -22.32
CA GLN A 100 18.85 10.11 -21.88
C GLN A 100 19.60 8.77 -21.64
N LYS A 101 18.97 7.61 -21.90
CA LYS A 101 19.54 6.25 -21.72
C LYS A 101 19.93 5.94 -20.26
N VAL A 102 19.31 6.58 -19.29
CA VAL A 102 19.52 6.34 -17.86
C VAL A 102 18.71 5.12 -17.40
N VAL A 103 17.50 4.95 -17.91
CA VAL A 103 16.63 3.80 -17.57
C VAL A 103 16.45 2.88 -18.79
N PRO A 104 16.22 1.56 -18.59
CA PRO A 104 16.23 0.57 -19.66
C PRO A 104 14.93 0.46 -20.46
N CYS A 105 13.80 1.00 -19.96
CA CYS A 105 12.48 0.83 -20.56
C CYS A 105 11.72 2.18 -20.62
N PRO A 106 10.81 2.35 -21.61
CA PRO A 106 10.12 3.64 -21.82
C PRO A 106 9.00 3.92 -20.83
N GLU A 107 8.44 2.90 -20.17
CA GLU A 107 7.37 3.06 -19.16
C GLU A 107 7.82 2.51 -17.81
N PRO A 108 7.53 3.23 -16.71
CA PRO A 108 8.01 2.84 -15.38
C PRO A 108 7.24 1.66 -14.75
N TYR A 109 5.95 1.49 -15.10
CA TYR A 109 5.05 0.55 -14.48
C TYR A 109 4.44 -0.41 -15.49
N GLN A 110 4.46 -1.71 -15.19
CA GLN A 110 3.89 -2.75 -16.05
C GLN A 110 2.39 -2.92 -15.77
N LYS A 111 2.01 -2.91 -14.49
CA LYS A 111 0.63 -3.01 -14.05
C LYS A 111 0.36 -1.95 -12.98
N ARG A 112 -0.78 -1.26 -13.10
CA ARG A 112 -1.24 -0.32 -12.08
C ARG A 112 -2.63 -0.71 -11.58
N THR A 113 -2.83 -0.67 -10.27
CA THR A 113 -4.15 -0.78 -9.63
C THR A 113 -4.41 0.43 -8.74
N SER A 114 -5.68 0.81 -8.65
CA SER A 114 -6.14 1.80 -7.68
C SER A 114 -6.82 1.09 -6.52
N HIS A 115 -6.48 1.48 -5.30
CA HIS A 115 -7.29 1.11 -4.15
C HIS A 115 -8.39 2.15 -3.92
N GLY A 116 -9.46 1.73 -3.22
CA GLY A 116 -10.52 2.61 -2.76
C GLY A 116 -10.05 3.55 -1.65
N MET A 117 -10.89 4.49 -1.29
CA MET A 117 -10.65 5.45 -0.22
C MET A 117 -11.43 5.05 1.03
N ILE A 118 -10.77 5.02 2.19
CA ILE A 118 -11.46 4.89 3.47
C ILE A 118 -11.95 6.28 3.88
N LEU A 119 -13.27 6.39 4.03
CA LEU A 119 -13.98 7.59 4.42
C LEU A 119 -14.23 7.58 5.93
N GLY A 120 -14.51 8.73 6.52
CA GLY A 120 -15.00 8.83 7.89
C GLY A 120 -16.36 8.15 8.04
N GLU A 121 -16.82 7.99 9.29
CA GLU A 121 -18.09 7.30 9.60
C GLU A 121 -19.31 7.90 8.87
N ASN A 122 -19.27 9.19 8.56
CA ASN A 122 -20.32 9.90 7.83
C ASN A 122 -20.21 9.77 6.30
N GLY A 123 -19.31 8.94 5.79
CA GLY A 123 -19.07 8.81 4.36
C GLY A 123 -18.32 9.99 3.74
N GLU A 124 -17.77 10.89 4.56
CA GLU A 124 -17.00 12.03 4.09
C GLU A 124 -15.49 11.74 4.10
N LYS A 125 -14.76 12.39 3.19
CA LYS A 125 -13.30 12.29 3.15
C LYS A 125 -12.70 12.73 4.50
N MET A 126 -11.84 11.90 5.08
CA MET A 126 -11.11 12.22 6.30
C MET A 126 -10.19 13.43 6.07
N SER A 127 -10.22 14.38 7.01
CA SER A 127 -9.39 15.58 6.98
C SER A 127 -9.08 16.06 8.40
N LYS A 128 -7.83 16.44 8.66
CA LYS A 128 -7.42 17.02 9.95
C LYS A 128 -8.22 18.25 10.30
N SER A 129 -8.58 19.08 9.31
CA SER A 129 -9.38 20.30 9.53
C SER A 129 -10.83 20.02 9.94
N ARG A 130 -11.34 18.82 9.64
CA ARG A 130 -12.70 18.38 10.01
C ARG A 130 -12.73 17.58 11.32
N GLY A 131 -11.57 17.19 11.84
CA GLY A 131 -11.46 16.39 13.06
C GLY A 131 -12.01 14.95 12.94
N ASN A 132 -12.21 14.44 11.71
CA ASN A 132 -12.77 13.13 11.44
C ASN A 132 -11.74 12.08 11.01
N VAL A 133 -10.47 12.33 11.32
CA VAL A 133 -9.36 11.42 11.00
C VAL A 133 -9.27 10.34 12.07
N VAL A 134 -9.26 9.08 11.64
CA VAL A 134 -8.92 7.95 12.50
C VAL A 134 -7.40 7.79 12.49
N ASN A 135 -6.80 7.81 13.69
CA ASN A 135 -5.36 7.58 13.83
C ASN A 135 -5.10 6.06 13.92
N PRO A 136 -4.33 5.47 12.98
CA PRO A 136 -3.98 4.05 13.03
C PRO A 136 -3.31 3.63 14.34
N ASP A 137 -2.46 4.48 14.94
CA ASP A 137 -1.73 4.17 16.18
C ASP A 137 -2.69 3.94 17.36
N ASP A 138 -3.80 4.67 17.40
CA ASP A 138 -4.83 4.49 18.44
C ASP A 138 -5.52 3.13 18.26
N ILE A 139 -5.87 2.76 17.04
CA ILE A 139 -6.48 1.46 16.75
C ILE A 139 -5.52 0.31 17.06
N VAL A 140 -4.24 0.46 16.70
CA VAL A 140 -3.21 -0.55 17.01
C VAL A 140 -3.03 -0.71 18.51
N ARG A 141 -3.00 0.39 19.27
CA ARG A 141 -2.90 0.35 20.74
C ARG A 141 -4.11 -0.35 21.37
N ASP A 142 -5.33 -0.04 20.92
CA ASP A 142 -6.57 -0.46 21.56
C ASP A 142 -7.05 -1.85 21.10
N TYR A 143 -6.79 -2.23 19.84
CA TYR A 143 -7.30 -3.46 19.23
C TYR A 143 -6.20 -4.37 18.65
N GLY A 144 -4.98 -3.86 18.46
CA GLY A 144 -3.86 -4.59 17.86
C GLY A 144 -3.74 -4.39 16.35
N ALA A 145 -2.52 -4.47 15.84
CA ALA A 145 -2.19 -4.26 14.43
C ALA A 145 -2.90 -5.27 13.49
N ASP A 146 -3.00 -6.54 13.91
CA ASP A 146 -3.66 -7.57 13.11
C ASP A 146 -5.16 -7.31 12.94
N THR A 147 -5.79 -6.72 13.96
CA THR A 147 -7.20 -6.30 13.87
C THR A 147 -7.37 -5.19 12.84
N LEU A 148 -6.53 -4.16 12.88
CA LEU A 148 -6.55 -3.07 11.90
C LEU A 148 -6.34 -3.60 10.48
N ARG A 149 -5.29 -4.39 10.25
CA ARG A 149 -4.97 -4.97 8.94
C ARG A 149 -6.12 -5.83 8.41
N THR A 150 -6.70 -6.69 9.26
CA THR A 150 -7.85 -7.53 8.88
C THR A 150 -9.05 -6.65 8.52
N TYR A 151 -9.31 -5.60 9.31
CA TYR A 151 -10.43 -4.72 9.07
C TYR A 151 -10.29 -3.92 7.77
N GLU A 152 -9.13 -3.33 7.49
CA GLU A 152 -8.87 -2.59 6.24
C GLU A 152 -9.07 -3.46 4.99
N MET A 153 -8.74 -4.75 5.07
CA MET A 153 -8.97 -5.70 3.97
C MET A 153 -10.41 -6.21 3.92
N PHE A 154 -11.17 -6.12 5.01
CA PHE A 154 -12.54 -6.64 5.10
C PHE A 154 -13.62 -5.59 4.84
N ILE A 155 -13.34 -4.30 5.06
CA ILE A 155 -14.32 -3.20 5.05
C ILE A 155 -15.10 -3.08 3.73
N GLY A 156 -14.51 -3.50 2.59
CA GLY A 156 -15.14 -3.40 1.28
C GLY A 156 -14.33 -4.03 0.16
N ALA A 157 -14.79 -3.87 -1.06
CA ALA A 157 -14.01 -4.23 -2.24
C ALA A 157 -12.76 -3.34 -2.34
N PHE A 158 -11.64 -3.91 -2.77
CA PHE A 158 -10.33 -3.26 -2.75
C PHE A 158 -10.28 -1.91 -3.51
N ASP A 159 -11.03 -1.80 -4.59
CA ASP A 159 -11.11 -0.63 -5.47
C ASP A 159 -12.28 0.33 -5.15
N ALA A 160 -13.13 -0.02 -4.19
CA ALA A 160 -14.30 0.77 -3.79
C ALA A 160 -14.02 1.62 -2.54
N ALA A 161 -14.64 2.79 -2.47
CA ALA A 161 -14.65 3.57 -1.25
C ALA A 161 -15.52 2.90 -0.18
N ALA A 162 -15.08 2.95 1.07
CA ALA A 162 -15.81 2.39 2.21
C ALA A 162 -15.75 3.33 3.41
N SER A 163 -16.85 3.42 4.17
CA SER A 163 -16.90 4.24 5.38
C SER A 163 -16.32 3.47 6.57
N TRP A 164 -15.54 4.17 7.37
CA TRP A 164 -15.01 3.63 8.63
C TRP A 164 -16.15 3.22 9.56
N SER A 165 -15.96 2.11 10.28
CA SER A 165 -16.88 1.63 11.30
C SER A 165 -16.11 1.04 12.47
N GLU A 166 -16.25 1.63 13.65
CA GLU A 166 -15.61 1.10 14.85
C GLU A 166 -16.18 -0.27 15.26
N ASP A 167 -17.47 -0.50 15.03
CA ASP A 167 -18.08 -1.82 15.28
C ASP A 167 -17.53 -2.90 14.35
N GLY A 168 -17.16 -2.52 13.12
CA GLY A 168 -16.45 -3.39 12.19
C GLY A 168 -15.07 -3.79 12.72
N VAL A 169 -14.31 -2.84 13.28
CA VAL A 169 -13.02 -3.11 13.94
C VAL A 169 -13.19 -4.10 15.09
N LYS A 170 -14.17 -3.85 15.99
CA LYS A 170 -14.51 -4.76 17.09
C LYS A 170 -14.93 -6.16 16.59
N GLY A 171 -15.61 -6.21 15.46
CA GLY A 171 -15.98 -7.46 14.78
C GLY A 171 -14.76 -8.27 14.35
N CYS A 172 -13.77 -7.62 13.74
CA CYS A 172 -12.50 -8.23 13.34
C CYS A 172 -11.69 -8.69 14.56
N ARG A 173 -11.66 -7.91 15.64
CA ARG A 173 -11.02 -8.33 16.89
C ARG A 173 -11.64 -9.63 17.43
N ARG A 174 -12.98 -9.69 17.52
CA ARG A 174 -13.69 -10.92 17.96
C ARG A 174 -13.42 -12.11 17.05
N PHE A 175 -13.28 -11.88 15.74
CA PHE A 175 -12.89 -12.92 14.79
C PHE A 175 -11.52 -13.49 15.12
N LEU A 176 -10.50 -12.65 15.33
CA LEU A 176 -9.15 -13.09 15.68
C LEU A 176 -9.09 -13.78 17.04
N ASP A 177 -9.83 -13.29 18.05
CA ASP A 177 -9.94 -13.93 19.36
C ASP A 177 -10.54 -15.36 19.27
N ARG A 178 -11.51 -15.56 18.36
CA ARG A 178 -12.08 -16.88 18.10
C ARG A 178 -11.10 -17.78 17.34
N VAL A 179 -10.33 -17.25 16.41
CA VAL A 179 -9.26 -18.01 15.75
C VAL A 179 -8.24 -18.51 16.77
N TRP A 180 -7.83 -17.65 17.71
CA TRP A 180 -6.91 -18.04 18.78
C TRP A 180 -7.44 -19.21 19.60
N LYS A 181 -8.74 -19.25 19.90
CA LYS A 181 -9.38 -20.32 20.66
C LYS A 181 -9.50 -21.65 19.91
N LEU A 182 -9.23 -21.71 18.61
CA LEU A 182 -9.23 -22.98 17.87
C LEU A 182 -8.20 -23.98 18.41
N GLN A 183 -7.12 -23.51 19.01
CA GLN A 183 -6.15 -24.40 19.67
C GLN A 183 -6.74 -25.23 20.80
N ASP A 184 -7.81 -24.74 21.46
CA ASP A 184 -8.45 -25.42 22.60
C ASP A 184 -9.28 -26.63 22.15
N ILE A 185 -9.63 -26.70 20.86
CA ILE A 185 -10.41 -27.81 20.26
C ILE A 185 -9.60 -28.62 19.25
N MET A 186 -8.29 -28.35 19.15
CA MET A 186 -7.37 -29.04 18.24
C MET A 186 -7.00 -30.41 18.78
N THR A 187 -6.95 -31.42 17.87
CA THR A 187 -6.42 -32.74 18.11
C THR A 187 -5.06 -32.91 17.47
N ASP A 188 -4.32 -33.96 17.88
CA ASP A 188 -2.98 -34.24 17.33
C ASP A 188 -3.02 -34.92 15.94
N GLU A 189 -4.20 -35.15 15.39
CA GLU A 189 -4.37 -35.79 14.08
C GLU A 189 -3.80 -34.88 12.98
N GLU A 190 -2.93 -35.43 12.14
CA GLU A 190 -2.39 -34.74 10.95
C GLU A 190 -3.35 -34.91 9.76
N GLY A 191 -3.32 -33.95 8.81
CA GLY A 191 -4.22 -33.97 7.64
C GLY A 191 -5.61 -33.42 7.94
N PHE A 192 -6.56 -33.68 7.04
CA PHE A 192 -7.94 -33.22 7.16
C PHE A 192 -8.84 -34.39 7.59
N SER A 193 -9.79 -34.10 8.47
CA SER A 193 -10.85 -35.05 8.82
C SER A 193 -11.80 -35.25 7.62
N LYS A 194 -12.46 -36.42 7.56
CA LYS A 194 -13.48 -36.71 6.52
C LYS A 194 -14.59 -35.65 6.50
N GLU A 195 -14.90 -35.07 7.64
CA GLU A 195 -15.93 -34.04 7.79
C GLU A 195 -15.56 -32.75 7.07
N PHE A 196 -14.30 -32.36 7.17
CA PHE A 196 -13.84 -31.06 6.63
C PHE A 196 -13.00 -31.16 5.35
N GLU A 197 -12.59 -32.33 4.89
CA GLU A 197 -11.71 -32.48 3.73
C GLU A 197 -12.20 -31.70 2.51
N THR A 198 -13.45 -31.90 2.11
CA THR A 198 -14.03 -31.17 0.96
C THR A 198 -14.10 -29.67 1.21
N LYS A 199 -14.56 -29.25 2.41
CA LYS A 199 -14.68 -27.83 2.76
C LYS A 199 -13.31 -27.14 2.83
N MET A 200 -12.28 -27.82 3.34
CA MET A 200 -10.92 -27.30 3.40
C MET A 200 -10.38 -27.04 1.99
N HIS A 201 -10.50 -28.00 1.09
CA HIS A 201 -10.07 -27.83 -0.30
C HIS A 201 -10.84 -26.73 -1.03
N GLN A 202 -12.15 -26.59 -0.79
CA GLN A 202 -12.96 -25.50 -1.33
C GLN A 202 -12.51 -24.15 -0.76
N THR A 203 -12.21 -24.09 0.54
CA THR A 203 -11.73 -22.87 1.21
C THR A 203 -10.36 -22.47 0.69
N ILE A 204 -9.42 -23.41 0.55
CA ILE A 204 -8.10 -23.14 -0.04
C ILE A 204 -8.27 -22.56 -1.44
N LYS A 205 -9.03 -23.22 -2.31
CA LYS A 205 -9.26 -22.75 -3.68
C LYS A 205 -9.87 -21.35 -3.72
N LYS A 206 -10.90 -21.10 -2.91
CA LYS A 206 -11.60 -19.82 -2.88
C LYS A 206 -10.72 -18.69 -2.36
N VAL A 207 -10.05 -18.89 -1.23
CA VAL A 207 -9.21 -17.88 -0.60
C VAL A 207 -8.00 -17.56 -1.49
N SER A 208 -7.33 -18.56 -2.07
CA SER A 208 -6.22 -18.34 -3.00
C SER A 208 -6.66 -17.54 -4.23
N PHE A 209 -7.76 -17.93 -4.85
CA PHE A 209 -8.31 -17.18 -5.98
C PHE A 209 -8.67 -15.73 -5.61
N ASP A 210 -9.28 -15.53 -4.45
CA ASP A 210 -9.68 -14.20 -3.99
C ASP A 210 -8.46 -13.31 -3.72
N TYR A 211 -7.38 -13.84 -3.14
CA TYR A 211 -6.12 -13.10 -2.93
C TYR A 211 -5.44 -12.70 -4.24
N GLU A 212 -5.36 -13.61 -5.19
CA GLU A 212 -4.80 -13.33 -6.52
C GLU A 212 -5.59 -12.23 -7.27
N ASN A 213 -6.88 -12.09 -6.97
CA ASN A 213 -7.77 -11.14 -7.60
C ASN A 213 -8.13 -9.93 -6.72
N LEU A 214 -7.41 -9.67 -5.63
CA LEU A 214 -7.60 -8.56 -4.70
C LEU A 214 -8.99 -8.53 -4.04
N LYS A 215 -9.64 -9.68 -3.92
CA LYS A 215 -10.96 -9.84 -3.28
C LYS A 215 -10.81 -10.21 -1.81
N TYR A 216 -10.02 -9.43 -1.08
CA TYR A 216 -9.66 -9.70 0.32
C TYR A 216 -10.88 -9.83 1.23
N ASN A 217 -11.90 -8.99 1.04
CA ASN A 217 -13.15 -9.02 1.81
C ASN A 217 -13.88 -10.36 1.68
N THR A 218 -13.92 -10.95 0.48
CA THR A 218 -14.57 -12.25 0.27
C THR A 218 -13.72 -13.42 0.76
N ALA A 219 -12.38 -13.31 0.70
CA ALA A 219 -11.46 -14.25 1.31
C ALA A 219 -11.67 -14.31 2.84
N ILE A 220 -11.72 -13.15 3.50
CA ILE A 220 -11.95 -13.05 4.96
C ILE A 220 -13.34 -13.61 5.31
N ALA A 221 -14.39 -13.30 4.54
CA ALA A 221 -15.72 -13.86 4.74
C ALA A 221 -15.72 -15.38 4.66
N GLN A 222 -14.97 -15.98 3.73
CA GLN A 222 -14.80 -17.42 3.63
C GLN A 222 -14.10 -17.99 4.86
N LEU A 223 -13.05 -17.33 5.36
CA LEU A 223 -12.37 -17.74 6.58
C LEU A 223 -13.29 -17.63 7.81
N MET A 224 -14.11 -16.58 7.90
CA MET A 224 -15.11 -16.46 8.97
C MET A 224 -16.16 -17.60 8.92
N THR A 225 -16.58 -17.99 7.71
CA THR A 225 -17.50 -19.10 7.51
C THR A 225 -16.88 -20.41 7.98
N MET A 226 -15.64 -20.68 7.60
CA MET A 226 -14.91 -21.89 8.03
C MET A 226 -14.71 -21.93 9.55
N LEU A 227 -14.39 -20.77 10.17
CA LEU A 227 -14.29 -20.64 11.63
C LEU A 227 -15.61 -20.99 12.34
N ASN A 228 -16.74 -20.59 11.76
CA ASN A 228 -18.05 -20.96 12.31
C ASN A 228 -18.29 -22.46 12.25
N ASP A 229 -17.92 -23.12 11.14
CA ASP A 229 -18.02 -24.57 10.98
C ASP A 229 -17.14 -25.29 12.01
N PHE A 230 -15.89 -24.88 12.19
CA PHE A 230 -14.97 -25.41 13.21
C PHE A 230 -15.51 -25.24 14.62
N SER A 231 -15.99 -24.04 14.95
CA SER A 231 -16.56 -23.76 16.27
C SER A 231 -17.80 -24.59 16.56
N LYS A 232 -18.63 -24.89 15.55
CA LYS A 232 -19.83 -25.71 15.66
C LYS A 232 -19.47 -27.21 15.87
N ALA A 233 -18.45 -27.71 15.19
CA ALA A 233 -17.99 -29.06 15.32
C ALA A 233 -17.34 -29.35 16.69
N GLY A 234 -16.73 -28.30 17.30
CA GLY A 234 -16.06 -28.43 18.61
C GLY A 234 -14.80 -29.31 18.60
N LYS A 235 -14.31 -29.69 17.42
CA LYS A 235 -13.13 -30.51 17.21
C LYS A 235 -12.56 -30.23 15.83
N ILE A 236 -11.24 -30.04 15.75
CA ILE A 236 -10.48 -29.86 14.49
C ILE A 236 -9.17 -30.63 14.56
N THR A 237 -8.60 -30.97 13.41
CA THR A 237 -7.28 -31.60 13.34
C THR A 237 -6.18 -30.54 13.35
N LYS A 238 -4.96 -30.93 13.70
CA LYS A 238 -3.77 -30.08 13.58
C LYS A 238 -3.51 -29.64 12.13
N GLY A 239 -3.76 -30.51 11.16
CA GLY A 239 -3.64 -30.19 9.73
C GLY A 239 -4.65 -29.15 9.26
N GLU A 240 -5.88 -29.19 9.76
CA GLU A 240 -6.93 -28.20 9.49
C GLU A 240 -6.56 -26.84 10.07
N LEU A 241 -6.15 -26.78 11.34
CA LEU A 241 -5.73 -25.55 11.99
C LEU A 241 -4.52 -24.93 11.27
N LYS A 242 -3.49 -25.73 10.99
CA LYS A 242 -2.29 -25.27 10.29
C LYS A 242 -2.63 -24.65 8.94
N THR A 243 -3.43 -25.33 8.13
CA THR A 243 -3.83 -24.84 6.80
C THR A 243 -4.67 -23.57 6.92
N TYR A 244 -5.60 -23.52 7.86
CA TYR A 244 -6.41 -22.34 8.12
C TYR A 244 -5.55 -21.12 8.49
N LEU A 245 -4.58 -21.30 9.39
CA LEU A 245 -3.65 -20.24 9.78
C LEU A 245 -2.77 -19.79 8.62
N ILE A 246 -2.29 -20.70 7.76
CA ILE A 246 -1.52 -20.33 6.56
C ILE A 246 -2.35 -19.42 5.63
N LEU A 247 -3.61 -19.71 5.44
CA LEU A 247 -4.50 -18.86 4.64
C LEU A 247 -4.72 -17.47 5.29
N LEU A 248 -4.81 -17.42 6.60
CA LEU A 248 -5.02 -16.19 7.36
C LEU A 248 -3.75 -15.32 7.43
N LEU A 249 -2.55 -15.92 7.46
CA LEU A 249 -1.26 -15.23 7.62
C LEU A 249 -0.99 -14.16 6.56
N SER A 250 -1.59 -14.25 5.37
CA SER A 250 -1.48 -13.22 4.33
C SER A 250 -2.05 -11.87 4.77
N LEU A 251 -2.90 -11.83 5.79
CA LEU A 251 -3.58 -10.63 6.29
C LEU A 251 -3.03 -10.12 7.61
N ILE A 252 -2.52 -10.99 8.45
CA ILE A 252 -2.08 -10.70 9.81
C ILE A 252 -0.55 -10.75 9.93
N HIS A 253 -0.05 -10.34 11.09
CA HIS A 253 1.37 -10.44 11.41
C HIS A 253 1.80 -11.92 11.54
N ILE A 254 2.93 -12.25 10.94
CA ILE A 254 3.57 -13.57 11.05
C ILE A 254 4.33 -13.65 12.39
#